data_d93f9ae42039d43ef208e201d2b8613b
#
_entry.id   d93f9ae42039d43ef208e201d2b8613b
#
_cell.length_a   1.000
_cell.length_b   1.000
_cell.length_c   1.000
_cell.angle_alpha   90.00
_cell.angle_beta   90.00
_cell.angle_gamma   90.00
#
_symmetry.space_group_name_H-M   'P 1'
#
loop_
_entity.id
_entity.type
_entity.pdbx_description
1 polymer ?
#
loop_
_entity_poly.entity_id
_entity_poly.type
_entity_poly.pdbx_seq_one_letter_code
_entity_poly.pdbx_strand_id
1 'polypeptide(L)'
;MDYFKTKNKKSHIAPNSKNSYIKSMIEINSKQRKLLEKAAHDIQPVVIVGGAGVTDGVIQMVDNSLIAHELIKIKYNEYKDEKFELTDEICQKCDANLVRIIGNVAILFRQAEKEEDRKYL
;
A
#
# COMPACT_ATOMS: atom_id res chain seq x y z
N MET A 1 -14.73 0.72 8.70
CA MET A 1 -14.26 1.21 7.41
C MET A 1 -14.16 2.68 7.35
N ASP A 2 -14.71 3.36 8.33
CA ASP A 2 -14.60 4.81 8.36
C ASP A 2 -13.17 5.27 8.50
N TYR A 3 -12.33 4.42 9.06
CA TYR A 3 -10.93 4.75 9.26
C TYR A 3 -10.27 5.18 7.94
N PHE A 4 -10.42 4.37 6.91
CA PHE A 4 -9.79 4.70 5.62
C PHE A 4 -10.42 5.90 4.95
N LYS A 5 -11.72 6.06 5.09
CA LYS A 5 -12.38 7.23 4.54
C LYS A 5 -11.86 8.50 5.19
N THR A 6 -11.70 8.47 6.50
CA THR A 6 -11.19 9.61 7.22
C THR A 6 -9.78 9.97 6.78
N LYS A 7 -8.94 8.95 6.64
CA LYS A 7 -7.57 9.18 6.20
C LYS A 7 -7.51 9.70 4.78
N ASN A 8 -8.35 9.19 3.92
CA ASN A 8 -8.41 9.67 2.54
C ASN A 8 -8.77 11.13 2.48
N LYS A 9 -9.70 11.56 3.33
CA LYS A 9 -10.05 12.97 3.40
C LYS A 9 -8.86 13.81 3.81
N LYS A 10 -8.08 13.33 4.77
CA LYS A 10 -6.88 14.04 5.18
C LYS A 10 -5.88 14.14 4.04
N SER A 11 -5.75 13.08 3.29
CA SER A 11 -4.87 13.09 2.14
C SER A 11 -5.30 14.11 1.12
N HIS A 12 -6.60 14.27 0.96
CA HIS A 12 -7.15 15.26 0.04
C HIS A 12 -6.80 16.67 0.46
N ILE A 13 -6.74 16.89 1.76
CA ILE A 13 -6.44 18.21 2.29
C ILE A 13 -4.95 18.49 2.21
N ALA A 14 -4.16 17.45 2.06
CA ALA A 14 -2.72 17.61 1.98
C ALA A 14 -2.35 18.60 0.88
N PRO A 15 -1.19 19.24 1.03
CA PRO A 15 -0.79 20.26 0.08
C PRO A 15 -0.87 19.77 -1.36
N ASN A 16 -1.38 20.62 -2.20
CA ASN A 16 -1.60 20.29 -3.59
C ASN A 16 -0.30 20.05 -4.35
N SER A 17 0.80 20.46 -3.78
CA SER A 17 2.08 20.23 -4.41
C SER A 17 2.32 18.76 -4.71
N LYS A 18 1.61 17.88 -4.02
CA LYS A 18 1.78 16.45 -4.22
C LYS A 18 0.79 15.84 -5.19
N ASN A 19 -0.08 16.65 -5.76
CA ASN A 19 -1.11 16.11 -6.63
C ASN A 19 -0.53 15.33 -7.81
N SER A 20 0.61 15.77 -8.33
CA SER A 20 1.22 15.07 -9.44
C SER A 20 1.64 13.65 -9.09
N TYR A 21 1.93 13.41 -7.82
CA TYR A 21 2.38 12.08 -7.38
C TYR A 21 1.21 11.17 -7.05
N ILE A 22 0.06 11.75 -6.74
CA ILE A 22 -1.10 10.96 -6.38
C ILE A 22 -1.64 10.18 -7.57
N LYS A 23 -1.14 10.46 -8.75
CA LYS A 23 -1.55 9.72 -9.94
C LYS A 23 -1.37 8.22 -9.84
N SER A 24 -0.41 7.77 -9.04
CA SER A 24 -0.21 6.33 -8.91
C SER A 24 -1.26 5.69 -8.02
N MET A 25 -2.00 6.49 -7.27
CA MET A 25 -3.04 6.01 -6.38
C MET A 25 -4.37 6.05 -7.14
N ILE A 26 -4.91 4.91 -7.43
CA ILE A 26 -6.16 4.79 -8.19
C ILE A 26 -7.25 4.25 -7.29
N GLU A 27 -8.49 4.39 -7.73
CA GLU A 27 -9.60 3.77 -7.04
C GLU A 27 -9.75 2.34 -7.52
N ILE A 28 -9.84 1.42 -6.56
CA ILE A 28 -9.96 0.00 -6.88
C ILE A 28 -11.39 -0.42 -6.55
N ASN A 29 -12.10 -0.93 -7.55
CA ASN A 29 -13.44 -1.45 -7.29
C ASN A 29 -13.34 -2.86 -6.73
N SER A 30 -14.49 -3.44 -6.36
CA SER A 30 -14.53 -4.75 -5.72
C SER A 30 -13.96 -5.85 -6.62
N LYS A 31 -14.23 -5.77 -7.90
CA LYS A 31 -13.74 -6.78 -8.84
C LYS A 31 -12.23 -6.73 -8.97
N GLN A 32 -11.69 -5.51 -9.07
CA GLN A 32 -10.24 -5.32 -9.16
C GLN A 32 -9.57 -5.75 -7.87
N ARG A 33 -10.20 -5.45 -6.72
CA ARG A 33 -9.65 -5.85 -5.44
C ARG A 33 -9.54 -7.36 -5.32
N LYS A 34 -10.56 -8.07 -5.75
CA LYS A 34 -10.53 -9.53 -5.74
C LYS A 34 -9.45 -10.10 -6.65
N LEU A 35 -9.27 -9.47 -7.81
CA LEU A 35 -8.22 -9.87 -8.74
C LEU A 35 -6.85 -9.71 -8.10
N LEU A 36 -6.63 -8.58 -7.43
CA LEU A 36 -5.35 -8.31 -6.78
C LEU A 36 -5.13 -9.24 -5.59
N GLU A 37 -6.17 -9.54 -4.82
CA GLU A 37 -6.06 -10.49 -3.72
C GLU A 37 -5.64 -11.87 -4.23
N LYS A 38 -6.24 -12.30 -5.31
CA LYS A 38 -5.93 -13.59 -5.90
C LYS A 38 -4.50 -13.62 -6.41
N ALA A 39 -4.09 -12.56 -7.08
CA ALA A 39 -2.72 -12.46 -7.58
C ALA A 39 -1.71 -12.45 -6.44
N ALA A 40 -2.07 -11.84 -5.31
CA ALA A 40 -1.17 -11.74 -4.16
C ALA A 40 -1.04 -13.06 -3.40
N HIS A 41 -1.92 -14.01 -3.67
CA HIS A 41 -1.93 -15.26 -2.92
C HIS A 41 -0.57 -15.98 -2.95
N ASP A 42 0.10 -15.94 -4.09
CA ASP A 42 1.36 -16.66 -4.27
C ASP A 42 2.59 -15.79 -4.03
N ILE A 43 2.39 -14.53 -3.65
CA ILE A 43 3.50 -13.61 -3.42
C ILE A 43 3.95 -13.71 -1.96
N GLN A 44 5.26 -13.68 -1.76
CA GLN A 44 5.82 -13.65 -0.41
C GLN A 44 5.98 -12.21 0.08
N PRO A 45 5.89 -11.97 1.39
CA PRO A 45 6.15 -10.64 1.92
C PRO A 45 7.57 -10.17 1.58
N VAL A 46 7.68 -8.95 1.11
CA VAL A 46 8.98 -8.35 0.77
C VAL A 46 9.46 -7.39 1.84
N VAL A 47 8.56 -6.96 2.72
CA VAL A 47 8.90 -6.05 3.82
C VAL A 47 8.34 -6.65 5.10
N ILE A 48 9.16 -6.61 6.16
CA ILE A 48 8.74 -7.08 7.47
C ILE A 48 8.88 -5.93 8.45
N VAL A 49 7.80 -5.63 9.18
CA VAL A 49 7.82 -4.60 10.21
C VAL A 49 8.17 -5.28 11.52
N GLY A 50 9.34 -4.96 12.04
CA GLY A 50 9.84 -5.51 13.27
C GLY A 50 9.77 -4.52 14.43
N GLY A 51 10.64 -4.72 15.42
CA GLY A 51 10.59 -3.93 16.64
C GLY A 51 10.85 -2.45 16.46
N ALA A 52 11.55 -2.05 15.42
CA ALA A 52 11.80 -0.64 15.15
C ALA A 52 10.58 0.07 14.55
N GLY A 53 9.56 -0.69 14.16
CA GLY A 53 8.34 -0.11 13.60
C GLY A 53 8.51 0.36 12.16
N VAL A 54 7.69 1.34 11.79
CA VAL A 54 7.70 1.88 10.44
C VAL A 54 8.71 3.03 10.38
N THR A 55 9.94 2.68 10.04
CA THR A 55 11.04 3.65 9.93
C THR A 55 11.10 4.20 8.52
N ASP A 56 11.95 5.22 8.33
CA ASP A 56 12.19 5.74 6.98
C ASP A 56 12.73 4.65 6.06
N GLY A 57 13.54 3.75 6.62
CA GLY A 57 14.06 2.62 5.86
C GLY A 57 12.96 1.69 5.38
N VAL A 58 11.97 1.45 6.22
CA VAL A 58 10.81 0.63 5.83
C VAL A 58 10.04 1.31 4.70
N ILE A 59 9.80 2.61 4.85
CA ILE A 59 9.09 3.36 3.81
C ILE A 59 9.84 3.30 2.49
N GLN A 60 11.14 3.48 2.52
CA GLN A 60 11.97 3.41 1.32
C GLN A 60 11.90 2.04 0.68
N MET A 61 11.94 0.99 1.49
CA MET A 61 11.87 -0.38 1.00
C MET A 61 10.51 -0.67 0.35
N VAL A 62 9.44 -0.16 0.96
CA VAL A 62 8.10 -0.31 0.39
C VAL A 62 8.03 0.39 -0.97
N ASP A 63 8.52 1.61 -1.03
CA ASP A 63 8.49 2.38 -2.27
C ASP A 63 9.25 1.67 -3.38
N ASN A 64 10.46 1.21 -3.08
CA ASN A 64 11.26 0.48 -4.06
C ASN A 64 10.58 -0.80 -4.52
N SER A 65 9.95 -1.51 -3.59
CA SER A 65 9.26 -2.75 -3.92
C SER A 65 8.05 -2.51 -4.80
N LEU A 66 7.32 -1.42 -4.54
CA LEU A 66 6.16 -1.07 -5.36
C LEU A 66 6.60 -0.68 -6.78
N ILE A 67 7.71 0.01 -6.92
CA ILE A 67 8.25 0.33 -8.23
C ILE A 67 8.58 -0.94 -8.99
N ALA A 68 9.17 -1.91 -8.32
CA ALA A 68 9.62 -3.14 -8.96
C ALA A 68 8.47 -4.10 -9.28
N HIS A 69 7.45 -4.15 -8.44
CA HIS A 69 6.47 -5.24 -8.49
C HIS A 69 5.02 -4.81 -8.60
N GLU A 70 4.69 -3.56 -8.34
CA GLU A 70 3.33 -3.04 -8.27
C GLU A 70 2.51 -3.62 -7.11
N LEU A 71 2.54 -4.93 -6.93
CA LEU A 71 1.76 -5.63 -5.91
C LEU A 71 2.72 -6.29 -4.93
N ILE A 72 2.58 -5.96 -3.64
CA ILE A 72 3.50 -6.47 -2.62
C ILE A 72 2.74 -6.84 -1.37
N LYS A 73 3.41 -7.58 -0.50
CA LYS A 73 2.92 -7.91 0.84
C LYS A 73 3.88 -7.38 1.88
N ILE A 74 3.32 -6.87 2.97
CA ILE A 74 4.07 -6.43 4.14
C ILE A 74 3.60 -7.27 5.31
N LYS A 75 4.54 -7.84 6.06
CA LYS A 75 4.20 -8.66 7.22
C LYS A 75 4.55 -7.92 8.51
N TYR A 76 3.64 -7.96 9.46
CA TYR A 76 3.85 -7.35 10.78
C TYR A 76 4.25 -8.43 11.78
N ASN A 77 5.50 -8.45 12.18
CA ASN A 77 5.97 -9.31 13.26
C ASN A 77 5.77 -8.63 14.61
N GLU A 78 5.77 -7.29 14.60
CA GLU A 78 5.49 -6.47 15.77
C GLU A 78 4.38 -5.49 15.41
N TYR A 79 3.86 -4.81 16.43
CA TYR A 79 2.81 -3.79 16.23
C TYR A 79 1.58 -4.33 15.54
N LYS A 80 1.21 -5.56 15.90
CA LYS A 80 0.09 -6.23 15.23
C LYS A 80 -1.23 -5.53 15.48
N ASP A 81 -1.37 -4.92 16.65
CA ASP A 81 -2.59 -4.20 16.98
C ASP A 81 -2.68 -2.86 16.26
N GLU A 82 -1.55 -2.31 15.85
CA GLU A 82 -1.47 -1.03 15.15
C GLU A 82 -1.38 -1.19 13.64
N LYS A 83 -1.49 -2.38 13.14
CA LYS A 83 -1.23 -2.65 11.72
C LYS A 83 -2.10 -1.86 10.76
N PHE A 84 -3.35 -1.61 11.13
CA PHE A 84 -4.24 -0.83 10.25
C PHE A 84 -3.78 0.60 10.14
N GLU A 85 -3.45 1.22 11.26
CA GLU A 85 -2.98 2.59 11.27
C GLU A 85 -1.63 2.74 10.60
N LEU A 86 -0.73 1.81 10.87
CA LEU A 86 0.60 1.86 10.29
C LEU A 86 0.56 1.62 8.79
N THR A 87 -0.29 0.70 8.34
CA THR A 87 -0.42 0.44 6.91
C THR A 87 -1.00 1.65 6.19
N ASP A 88 -1.97 2.32 6.81
CA ASP A 88 -2.54 3.52 6.23
C ASP A 88 -1.48 4.61 6.09
N GLU A 89 -0.63 4.76 7.09
CA GLU A 89 0.47 5.71 7.02
C GLU A 89 1.42 5.37 5.87
N ILE A 90 1.76 4.11 5.74
CA ILE A 90 2.63 3.65 4.66
C ILE A 90 2.00 3.96 3.31
N CYS A 91 0.72 3.66 3.17
CA CYS A 91 0.02 3.90 1.92
C CYS A 91 0.01 5.39 1.56
N GLN A 92 -0.18 6.25 2.54
CA GLN A 92 -0.19 7.67 2.28
C GLN A 92 1.18 8.18 1.86
N LYS A 93 2.22 7.69 2.49
CA LYS A 93 3.58 8.13 2.18
C LYS A 93 4.07 7.62 0.84
N CYS A 94 3.58 6.46 0.44
CA CYS A 94 4.04 5.81 -0.80
C CYS A 94 3.03 5.93 -1.94
N ASP A 95 1.93 6.65 -1.74
CA ASP A 95 0.86 6.77 -2.73
C ASP A 95 0.37 5.41 -3.19
N ALA A 96 0.17 4.52 -2.24
CA ALA A 96 -0.21 3.14 -2.52
C ALA A 96 -1.64 2.88 -2.10
N ASN A 97 -2.25 1.91 -2.74
CA ASN A 97 -3.58 1.44 -2.39
C ASN A 97 -3.47 0.26 -1.44
N LEU A 98 -4.28 0.28 -0.40
CA LEU A 98 -4.44 -0.90 0.44
C LEU A 98 -5.44 -1.82 -0.22
N VAL A 99 -4.99 -3.03 -0.57
CA VAL A 99 -5.88 -4.01 -1.15
C VAL A 99 -6.64 -4.72 -0.04
N ARG A 100 -5.89 -5.26 0.94
CA ARG A 100 -6.52 -5.95 2.07
C ARG A 100 -5.47 -6.24 3.13
N ILE A 101 -5.93 -6.40 4.38
CA ILE A 101 -5.10 -6.92 5.45
C ILE A 101 -5.69 -8.26 5.88
N ILE A 102 -4.90 -9.30 5.78
CA ILE A 102 -5.30 -10.65 6.17
C ILE A 102 -4.35 -11.11 7.26
N GLY A 103 -4.90 -11.35 8.46
CA GLY A 103 -4.05 -11.66 9.59
C GLY A 103 -3.07 -10.54 9.84
N ASN A 104 -1.80 -10.83 9.83
CA ASN A 104 -0.75 -9.84 10.04
C ASN A 104 -0.03 -9.44 8.75
N VAL A 105 -0.67 -9.66 7.62
CA VAL A 105 -0.10 -9.35 6.32
C VAL A 105 -0.96 -8.33 5.60
N ALA A 106 -0.35 -7.24 5.16
CA ALA A 106 -1.02 -6.22 4.38
C ALA A 106 -0.65 -6.37 2.91
N ILE A 107 -1.65 -6.31 2.05
CA ILE A 107 -1.45 -6.38 0.60
C ILE A 107 -1.59 -4.97 0.06
N LEU A 108 -0.54 -4.48 -0.58
CA LEU A 108 -0.51 -3.13 -1.14
C LEU A 108 -0.32 -3.18 -2.64
N PHE A 109 -0.88 -2.20 -3.32
CA PHE A 109 -0.78 -2.10 -4.77
C PHE A 109 -0.55 -0.66 -5.19
N ARG A 110 0.37 -0.46 -6.12
CA ARG A 110 0.56 0.83 -6.77
C ARG A 110 0.79 0.59 -8.25
N GLN A 111 -0.12 1.12 -9.07
CA GLN A 111 -0.04 0.94 -10.51
C GLN A 111 1.18 1.65 -11.07
N ALA A 112 1.87 0.99 -11.99
CA ALA A 112 3.03 1.59 -12.65
C ALA A 112 2.60 2.80 -13.46
N GLU A 113 3.47 3.82 -13.52
CA GLU A 113 3.17 5.04 -14.26
C GLU A 113 3.02 4.77 -15.74
N LYS A 114 3.94 3.98 -16.28
CA LYS A 114 3.91 3.66 -17.69
C LYS A 114 3.00 2.48 -17.95
N GLU A 115 2.11 2.64 -18.89
CA GLU A 115 1.13 1.62 -19.22
C GLU A 115 1.77 0.29 -19.58
N GLU A 116 2.88 0.35 -20.29
CA GLU A 116 3.58 -0.87 -20.72
C GLU A 116 4.17 -1.66 -19.57
N ASP A 117 4.33 -1.03 -18.39
CA ASP A 117 4.89 -1.71 -17.23
C ASP A 117 3.82 -2.30 -16.31
N ARG A 118 2.55 -2.07 -16.64
CA ARG A 118 1.44 -2.52 -15.80
C ARG A 118 1.17 -4.00 -16.00
N LYS A 119 1.14 -4.73 -14.88
CA LYS A 119 0.96 -6.18 -14.92
C LYS A 119 -0.43 -6.64 -14.52
N TYR A 120 -1.18 -5.82 -13.79
CA TYR A 120 -2.41 -6.28 -13.14
C TYR A 120 -3.66 -5.55 -13.61
N LEU A 121 -3.62 -4.26 -13.68
CA LEU A 121 -4.80 -3.46 -14.03
C LEU A 121 -4.61 -2.57 -15.24
#